data_8e342063b8d25f080b527a8a585ab35a
#
_entry.id   8e342063b8d25f080b527a8a585ab35a
#
_cell.length_a   1.000
_cell.length_b   1.000
_cell.length_c   1.000
_cell.angle_alpha   90.00
_cell.angle_beta   90.00
_cell.angle_gamma   90.00
#
_symmetry.space_group_name_H-M   'P 1'
#
loop_
_entity.id
_entity.type
_entity.pdbx_description
1 polymer ?
#
loop_
_entity_poly.entity_id
_entity_poly.type
_entity_poly.pdbx_seq_one_letter_code
_entity_poly.pdbx_strand_id
1 'polypeptide(L)'
;MIKRPDEIALMAESGRLLAQVFAALDQLPLQGRSTMEVNDFVERMIVDELQARPASKGQYGFPYVLNTSIDNVICHGVPSTTDVLRNGQIVNLDITLEKNGYIADSSTTYLVGEVDYAARRLVQAAYQAMWKGIAAVRPGARLGDIGHAIARHARSHGYSVVKEYCGHGIGQEIHEEPQILHYGHPNTGMVLEEGMVFTIEPMLNQGKPAIRQQPDEWPVYTRDGKLSAQFEHTVAVTGSGVRVLTLRPGETPLCAVDAA
;
A
#
# COMPACT_ATOMS: atom_id res chain seq x y z
N MET A 1 -18.03 -3.60 6.39
CA MET A 1 -17.41 -4.83 5.85
C MET A 1 -17.90 -5.13 4.44
N ILE A 2 -19.20 -5.51 4.23
CA ILE A 2 -19.76 -5.70 2.88
C ILE A 2 -20.32 -4.37 2.37
N LYS A 3 -19.87 -3.94 1.21
CA LYS A 3 -20.30 -2.72 0.53
C LYS A 3 -21.32 -3.05 -0.57
N ARG A 4 -22.29 -2.17 -0.75
CA ARG A 4 -23.24 -2.26 -1.86
C ARG A 4 -22.56 -1.87 -3.19
N PRO A 5 -23.10 -2.25 -4.35
CA PRO A 5 -22.51 -1.88 -5.64
C PRO A 5 -22.34 -0.37 -5.85
N ASP A 6 -23.27 0.45 -5.35
CA ASP A 6 -23.20 1.92 -5.40
C ASP A 6 -22.07 2.48 -4.54
N GLU A 7 -21.81 1.89 -3.37
CA GLU A 7 -20.69 2.25 -2.50
C GLU A 7 -19.34 1.86 -3.14
N ILE A 8 -19.26 0.66 -3.72
CA ILE A 8 -18.06 0.22 -4.46
C ILE A 8 -17.78 1.14 -5.66
N ALA A 9 -18.81 1.65 -6.33
CA ALA A 9 -18.63 2.61 -7.42
C ALA A 9 -18.03 3.95 -6.92
N LEU A 10 -18.44 4.45 -5.75
CA LEU A 10 -17.85 5.63 -5.12
C LEU A 10 -16.40 5.37 -4.68
N MET A 11 -16.13 4.19 -4.11
CA MET A 11 -14.76 3.79 -3.76
C MET A 11 -13.87 3.66 -5.01
N ALA A 12 -14.40 3.14 -6.11
CA ALA A 12 -13.68 3.06 -7.37
C ALA A 12 -13.35 4.45 -7.95
N GLU A 13 -14.23 5.44 -7.74
CA GLU A 13 -13.92 6.83 -8.11
C GLU A 13 -12.76 7.38 -7.28
N SER A 14 -12.77 7.19 -5.97
CA SER A 14 -11.65 7.57 -5.09
C SER A 14 -10.36 6.87 -5.51
N GLY A 15 -10.41 5.57 -5.81
CA GLY A 15 -9.27 4.80 -6.30
C GLY A 15 -8.73 5.29 -7.64
N ARG A 16 -9.62 5.65 -8.57
CA ARG A 16 -9.25 6.23 -9.86
C ARG A 16 -8.54 7.59 -9.70
N LEU A 17 -9.01 8.43 -8.79
CA LEU A 17 -8.36 9.70 -8.48
C LEU A 17 -7.00 9.49 -7.81
N LEU A 18 -6.90 8.56 -6.86
CA LEU A 18 -5.63 8.20 -6.22
C LEU A 18 -4.62 7.65 -7.24
N ALA A 19 -5.07 6.83 -8.18
CA ALA A 19 -4.23 6.34 -9.27
C ALA A 19 -3.67 7.46 -10.17
N GLN A 20 -4.38 8.59 -10.33
CA GLN A 20 -3.87 9.76 -11.03
C GLN A 20 -2.76 10.47 -10.24
N VAL A 21 -2.84 10.51 -8.90
CA VAL A 21 -1.76 11.05 -8.05
C VAL A 21 -0.48 10.23 -8.27
N PHE A 22 -0.57 8.90 -8.28
CA PHE A 22 0.58 8.04 -8.56
C PHE A 22 1.11 8.21 -9.98
N ALA A 23 0.25 8.35 -10.99
CA ALA A 23 0.67 8.61 -12.37
C ALA A 23 1.43 9.95 -12.49
N ALA A 24 1.06 10.97 -11.71
CA ALA A 24 1.79 12.23 -11.65
C ALA A 24 3.12 12.08 -10.89
N LEU A 25 3.16 11.29 -9.82
CA LEU A 25 4.39 10.97 -9.08
C LEU A 25 5.39 10.20 -9.95
N ASP A 26 4.93 9.31 -10.84
CA ASP A 26 5.77 8.58 -11.79
C ASP A 26 6.54 9.50 -12.76
N GLN A 27 6.02 10.71 -13.00
CA GLN A 27 6.65 11.73 -13.83
C GLN A 27 7.50 12.72 -13.01
N LEU A 28 7.43 12.67 -11.68
CA LEU A 28 8.14 13.58 -10.80
C LEU A 28 9.57 13.07 -10.53
N PRO A 29 10.64 13.81 -10.91
CA PRO A 29 11.99 13.44 -10.50
C PRO A 29 12.12 13.50 -8.98
N LEU A 30 12.20 12.34 -8.32
CA LEU A 30 12.28 12.26 -6.86
C LEU A 30 13.68 12.58 -6.32
N GLN A 31 14.73 12.22 -7.05
CA GLN A 31 16.11 12.47 -6.62
C GLN A 31 16.38 13.95 -6.41
N GLY A 32 16.93 14.31 -5.26
CA GLY A 32 17.25 15.68 -4.88
C GLY A 32 16.10 16.45 -4.23
N ARG A 33 14.88 15.89 -4.21
CA ARG A 33 13.76 16.50 -3.48
C ARG A 33 13.76 16.06 -2.03
N SER A 34 13.32 16.96 -1.15
CA SER A 34 12.95 16.58 0.20
C SER A 34 11.61 15.83 0.20
N THR A 35 11.41 14.97 1.19
CA THR A 35 10.12 14.27 1.35
C THR A 35 8.96 15.26 1.62
N MET A 36 9.25 16.44 2.18
CA MET A 36 8.28 17.51 2.33
C MET A 36 7.85 18.10 0.97
N GLU A 37 8.77 18.30 0.03
CA GLU A 37 8.41 18.75 -1.32
C GLU A 37 7.54 17.74 -2.06
N VAL A 38 7.72 16.44 -1.80
CA VAL A 38 6.83 15.38 -2.31
C VAL A 38 5.46 15.47 -1.64
N ASN A 39 5.41 15.70 -0.32
CA ASN A 39 4.15 15.91 0.40
C ASN A 39 3.35 17.09 -0.18
N ASP A 40 4.01 18.23 -0.38
CA ASP A 40 3.37 19.46 -0.89
C ASP A 40 2.87 19.27 -2.33
N PHE A 41 3.59 18.51 -3.14
CA PHE A 41 3.16 18.13 -4.48
C PHE A 41 1.89 17.28 -4.43
N VAL A 42 1.85 16.23 -3.58
CA VAL A 42 0.69 15.36 -3.42
C VAL A 42 -0.50 16.11 -2.84
N GLU A 43 -0.29 16.99 -1.85
CA GLU A 43 -1.37 17.80 -1.28
C GLU A 43 -2.03 18.68 -2.34
N ARG A 44 -1.24 19.37 -3.14
CA ARG A 44 -1.74 20.22 -4.25
C ARG A 44 -2.52 19.39 -5.27
N MET A 45 -2.00 18.21 -5.66
CA MET A 45 -2.70 17.30 -6.57
C MET A 45 -4.08 16.91 -6.01
N ILE A 46 -4.14 16.45 -4.77
CA ILE A 46 -5.38 15.96 -4.17
C ILE A 46 -6.38 17.12 -3.98
N VAL A 47 -5.92 18.23 -3.39
CA VAL A 47 -6.82 19.31 -2.97
C VAL A 47 -7.19 20.22 -4.14
N ASP A 48 -6.19 20.73 -4.88
CA ASP A 48 -6.42 21.78 -5.87
C ASP A 48 -6.81 21.20 -7.24
N GLU A 49 -6.20 20.09 -7.67
CA GLU A 49 -6.46 19.55 -9.00
C GLU A 49 -7.60 18.55 -9.03
N LEU A 50 -7.65 17.62 -8.05
CA LEU A 50 -8.67 16.56 -7.99
C LEU A 50 -9.91 16.95 -7.16
N GLN A 51 -9.84 18.07 -6.43
CA GLN A 51 -10.92 18.52 -5.55
C GLN A 51 -11.39 17.40 -4.61
N ALA A 52 -10.41 16.68 -4.03
CA ALA A 52 -10.60 15.58 -3.10
C ALA A 52 -9.99 15.94 -1.73
N ARG A 53 -10.17 15.08 -0.74
CA ARG A 53 -9.63 15.26 0.60
C ARG A 53 -8.51 14.25 0.87
N PRO A 54 -7.32 14.69 1.35
CA PRO A 54 -6.31 13.77 1.87
C PRO A 54 -6.85 13.12 3.15
N ALA A 55 -7.02 11.79 3.15
CA ALA A 55 -7.66 11.11 4.28
C ALA A 55 -6.68 10.83 5.44
N SER A 56 -5.38 10.66 5.18
CA SER A 56 -4.36 10.49 6.23
C SER A 56 -4.12 11.76 7.04
N LYS A 57 -4.32 12.97 6.46
CA LYS A 57 -4.09 14.23 7.16
C LYS A 57 -5.12 14.44 8.29
N GLY A 58 -4.63 14.47 9.52
CA GLY A 58 -5.46 14.55 10.73
C GLY A 58 -5.82 13.20 11.35
N GLN A 59 -5.62 12.08 10.63
CA GLN A 59 -5.87 10.74 11.15
C GLN A 59 -4.92 10.44 12.32
N TYR A 60 -5.49 10.11 13.48
CA TYR A 60 -4.73 9.90 14.72
C TYR A 60 -3.72 11.02 15.06
N GLY A 61 -3.94 12.23 14.53
CA GLY A 61 -3.04 13.38 14.71
C GLY A 61 -1.87 13.45 13.73
N PHE A 62 -1.83 12.60 12.69
CA PHE A 62 -0.80 12.68 11.64
C PHE A 62 -1.00 13.97 10.82
N PRO A 63 0.02 14.85 10.69
CA PRO A 63 -0.20 16.18 10.13
C PRO A 63 -0.05 16.29 8.61
N TYR A 64 0.36 15.20 7.93
CA TYR A 64 0.73 15.21 6.51
C TYR A 64 -0.24 14.40 5.64
N VAL A 65 -0.10 14.53 4.32
CA VAL A 65 -1.02 13.89 3.35
C VAL A 65 -0.55 12.54 2.85
N LEU A 66 0.72 12.19 3.08
CA LEU A 66 1.28 10.88 2.74
C LEU A 66 2.33 10.45 3.76
N ASN A 67 2.59 9.16 3.83
CA ASN A 67 3.77 8.63 4.52
C ASN A 67 4.94 8.49 3.53
N THR A 68 6.16 8.76 4.01
CA THR A 68 7.40 8.70 3.22
C THR A 68 8.43 7.80 3.91
N SER A 69 8.45 6.53 3.55
CA SER A 69 9.26 5.51 4.22
C SER A 69 10.51 5.18 3.40
N ILE A 70 11.66 5.72 3.83
CA ILE A 70 12.95 5.59 3.14
C ILE A 70 13.72 4.37 3.66
N ASP A 71 14.27 3.55 2.76
CA ASP A 71 15.21 2.45 3.00
C ASP A 71 14.75 1.44 4.06
N ASN A 72 15.18 1.63 5.31
CA ASN A 72 14.87 0.75 6.43
C ASN A 72 13.65 1.18 7.26
N VAL A 73 12.98 2.26 6.85
CA VAL A 73 11.66 2.61 7.37
C VAL A 73 10.64 1.69 6.70
N ILE A 74 9.92 0.93 7.52
CA ILE A 74 8.94 -0.06 7.05
C ILE A 74 7.67 0.64 6.58
N CYS A 75 7.11 1.50 7.44
CA CYS A 75 5.89 2.27 7.20
C CYS A 75 5.83 3.51 8.10
N HIS A 76 4.83 4.36 7.87
CA HIS A 76 4.53 5.56 8.66
C HIS A 76 5.69 6.58 8.71
N GLY A 77 6.59 6.58 7.71
CA GLY A 77 7.63 7.59 7.59
C GLY A 77 7.02 8.99 7.48
N VAL A 78 7.62 9.96 8.18
CA VAL A 78 7.10 11.33 8.29
C VAL A 78 7.82 12.23 7.29
N PRO A 79 7.10 13.00 6.44
CA PRO A 79 7.71 13.98 5.55
C PRO A 79 8.54 15.02 6.30
N SER A 80 9.70 15.36 5.75
CA SER A 80 10.66 16.28 6.37
C SER A 80 11.36 17.15 5.31
N THR A 81 11.65 18.38 5.64
CA THR A 81 12.44 19.29 4.79
C THR A 81 13.93 18.91 4.75
N THR A 82 14.38 18.10 5.70
CA THR A 82 15.79 17.66 5.81
C THR A 82 16.04 16.29 5.18
N ASP A 83 14.99 15.49 4.97
CA ASP A 83 15.09 14.15 4.38
C ASP A 83 15.05 14.26 2.85
N VAL A 84 16.22 14.55 2.27
CA VAL A 84 16.40 14.66 0.83
C VAL A 84 16.66 13.29 0.22
N LEU A 85 15.85 12.92 -0.77
CA LEU A 85 15.95 11.66 -1.50
C LEU A 85 17.22 11.61 -2.34
N ARG A 86 18.04 10.58 -2.15
CA ARG A 86 19.37 10.45 -2.75
C ARG A 86 19.43 9.26 -3.69
N ASN A 87 20.30 9.37 -4.69
CA ASN A 87 20.64 8.24 -5.56
C ASN A 87 20.98 6.99 -4.76
N GLY A 88 20.42 5.86 -5.16
CA GLY A 88 20.63 4.56 -4.52
C GLY A 88 19.60 4.19 -3.44
N GLN A 89 18.75 5.10 -3.01
CA GLN A 89 17.70 4.84 -2.02
C GLN A 89 16.43 4.25 -2.67
N ILE A 90 15.63 3.59 -1.84
CA ILE A 90 14.24 3.28 -2.14
C ILE A 90 13.34 4.09 -1.20
N VAL A 91 12.17 4.48 -1.66
CA VAL A 91 11.18 5.19 -0.83
C VAL A 91 9.78 4.65 -1.11
N ASN A 92 9.09 4.23 -0.07
CA ASN A 92 7.66 3.95 -0.16
C ASN A 92 6.90 5.27 0.05
N LEU A 93 5.98 5.56 -0.85
CA LEU A 93 5.01 6.65 -0.77
C LEU A 93 3.63 6.00 -0.60
N ASP A 94 2.97 6.31 0.50
CA ASP A 94 1.71 5.72 0.92
C ASP A 94 0.69 6.83 1.10
N ILE A 95 -0.43 6.75 0.36
CA ILE A 95 -1.35 7.86 0.15
C ILE A 95 -2.79 7.38 0.26
N THR A 96 -3.56 8.06 1.09
CA THR A 96 -5.01 7.88 1.18
C THR A 96 -5.75 9.10 0.64
N LEU A 97 -6.82 8.87 -0.10
CA LEU A 97 -7.66 9.91 -0.69
C LEU A 97 -9.13 9.60 -0.46
N GLU A 98 -9.90 10.63 -0.08
CA GLU A 98 -11.35 10.54 0.06
C GLU A 98 -12.05 11.40 -0.99
N LYS A 99 -13.04 10.82 -1.65
CA LYS A 99 -13.98 11.51 -2.52
C LYS A 99 -15.40 11.02 -2.24
N ASN A 100 -16.35 11.95 -2.15
CA ASN A 100 -17.76 11.64 -1.92
C ASN A 100 -18.04 10.76 -0.68
N GLY A 101 -17.23 10.91 0.38
CA GLY A 101 -17.38 10.19 1.64
C GLY A 101 -16.80 8.78 1.64
N TYR A 102 -16.06 8.37 0.60
CA TYR A 102 -15.41 7.06 0.53
C TYR A 102 -13.92 7.19 0.27
N ILE A 103 -13.13 6.34 0.94
CA ILE A 103 -11.68 6.39 0.96
C ILE A 103 -11.11 5.30 0.05
N ALA A 104 -10.01 5.63 -0.62
CA ALA A 104 -9.11 4.68 -1.27
C ALA A 104 -7.70 4.84 -0.68
N ASP A 105 -7.00 3.73 -0.56
CA ASP A 105 -5.65 3.62 -0.02
C ASP A 105 -4.76 2.86 -0.99
N SER A 106 -3.52 3.33 -1.16
CA SER A 106 -2.53 2.67 -2.02
C SER A 106 -1.12 3.16 -1.74
N SER A 107 -0.14 2.28 -1.91
CA SER A 107 1.26 2.65 -1.78
C SER A 107 2.14 2.06 -2.88
N THR A 108 3.27 2.72 -3.12
CA THR A 108 4.29 2.29 -4.09
C THR A 108 5.69 2.56 -3.55
N THR A 109 6.59 1.59 -3.71
CA THR A 109 8.01 1.80 -3.45
C THR A 109 8.73 2.22 -4.73
N TYR A 110 9.28 3.44 -4.73
CA TYR A 110 10.05 4.03 -5.82
C TYR A 110 11.54 3.75 -5.66
N LEU A 111 12.22 3.60 -6.79
CA LEU A 111 13.68 3.55 -6.88
C LEU A 111 14.20 4.96 -7.15
N VAL A 112 15.07 5.49 -6.29
CA VAL A 112 15.61 6.84 -6.44
C VAL A 112 16.95 6.77 -7.19
N GLY A 113 16.94 7.14 -8.46
CA GLY A 113 18.12 7.05 -9.33
C GLY A 113 18.57 5.61 -9.56
N GLU A 114 19.89 5.39 -9.51
CA GLU A 114 20.48 4.05 -9.68
C GLU A 114 20.61 3.33 -8.34
N VAL A 115 19.76 2.33 -8.10
CA VAL A 115 19.79 1.49 -6.89
C VAL A 115 20.55 0.19 -7.16
N ASP A 116 21.07 -0.43 -6.11
CA ASP A 116 21.76 -1.70 -6.21
C ASP A 116 20.81 -2.87 -6.60
N TYR A 117 21.41 -3.98 -7.00
CA TYR A 117 20.67 -5.18 -7.43
C TYR A 117 19.81 -5.76 -6.29
N ALA A 118 20.30 -5.73 -5.05
CA ALA A 118 19.57 -6.28 -3.91
C ALA A 118 18.32 -5.46 -3.58
N ALA A 119 18.42 -4.13 -3.67
CA ALA A 119 17.27 -3.22 -3.51
C ALA A 119 16.21 -3.45 -4.61
N ARG A 120 16.63 -3.53 -5.89
CA ARG A 120 15.71 -3.82 -7.01
C ARG A 120 14.98 -5.15 -6.82
N ARG A 121 15.70 -6.20 -6.41
CA ARG A 121 15.09 -7.51 -6.14
C ARG A 121 14.09 -7.48 -5.01
N LEU A 122 14.36 -6.75 -3.93
CA LEU A 122 13.42 -6.58 -2.82
C LEU A 122 12.14 -5.88 -3.29
N VAL A 123 12.28 -4.75 -3.97
CA VAL A 123 11.15 -3.97 -4.49
C VAL A 123 10.30 -4.81 -5.44
N GLN A 124 10.94 -5.54 -6.37
CA GLN A 124 10.23 -6.44 -7.28
C GLN A 124 9.50 -7.57 -6.54
N ALA A 125 10.14 -8.15 -5.51
CA ALA A 125 9.52 -9.23 -4.74
C ALA A 125 8.34 -8.72 -3.89
N ALA A 126 8.41 -7.50 -3.35
CA ALA A 126 7.31 -6.87 -2.62
C ALA A 126 6.11 -6.62 -3.54
N TYR A 127 6.33 -6.05 -4.72
CA TYR A 127 5.31 -5.87 -5.75
C TYR A 127 4.64 -7.19 -6.12
N GLN A 128 5.44 -8.22 -6.41
CA GLN A 128 4.92 -9.55 -6.73
C GLN A 128 4.18 -10.20 -5.57
N ALA A 129 4.62 -9.98 -4.31
CA ALA A 129 3.95 -10.50 -3.13
C ALA A 129 2.54 -9.93 -2.98
N MET A 130 2.36 -8.63 -3.18
CA MET A 130 1.04 -7.99 -3.22
C MET A 130 0.13 -8.67 -4.26
N TRP A 131 0.61 -8.84 -5.49
CA TRP A 131 -0.16 -9.49 -6.56
C TRP A 131 -0.44 -10.97 -6.29
N LYS A 132 0.44 -11.69 -5.56
CA LYS A 132 0.15 -13.06 -5.09
C LYS A 132 -0.99 -13.08 -4.07
N GLY A 133 -1.07 -12.07 -3.21
CA GLY A 133 -2.20 -11.88 -2.31
C GLY A 133 -3.49 -11.59 -3.07
N ILE A 134 -3.47 -10.64 -4.00
CA ILE A 134 -4.62 -10.26 -4.84
C ILE A 134 -5.14 -11.48 -5.63
N ALA A 135 -4.24 -12.29 -6.20
CA ALA A 135 -4.61 -13.51 -6.94
C ALA A 135 -5.35 -14.57 -6.10
N ALA A 136 -5.25 -14.50 -4.78
CA ALA A 136 -5.99 -15.41 -3.89
C ALA A 136 -7.42 -14.92 -3.57
N VAL A 137 -7.74 -13.67 -3.92
CA VAL A 137 -9.05 -13.06 -3.63
C VAL A 137 -10.11 -13.57 -4.60
N ARG A 138 -11.11 -14.24 -4.08
CA ARG A 138 -12.34 -14.65 -4.79
C ARG A 138 -13.41 -15.05 -3.77
N PRO A 139 -14.68 -15.06 -4.14
CA PRO A 139 -15.73 -15.57 -3.27
C PRO A 139 -15.43 -17.00 -2.80
N GLY A 140 -15.63 -17.27 -1.51
CA GLY A 140 -15.38 -18.57 -0.88
C GLY A 140 -13.93 -18.86 -0.49
N ALA A 141 -12.95 -18.09 -0.95
CA ALA A 141 -11.59 -18.13 -0.39
C ALA A 141 -11.58 -17.59 1.05
N ARG A 142 -10.49 -17.73 1.75
CA ARG A 142 -10.36 -17.24 3.13
C ARG A 142 -9.22 -16.26 3.29
N LEU A 143 -9.28 -15.40 4.30
CA LEU A 143 -8.22 -14.43 4.59
C LEU A 143 -6.84 -15.06 4.74
N GLY A 144 -6.76 -16.26 5.33
CA GLY A 144 -5.52 -17.02 5.45
C GLY A 144 -4.90 -17.44 4.11
N ASP A 145 -5.69 -17.56 3.04
CA ASP A 145 -5.20 -17.89 1.71
C ASP A 145 -4.36 -16.72 1.15
N ILE A 146 -4.82 -15.48 1.39
CA ILE A 146 -4.10 -14.24 1.01
C ILE A 146 -2.75 -14.21 1.73
N GLY A 147 -2.76 -14.28 3.06
CA GLY A 147 -1.54 -14.21 3.86
C GLY A 147 -0.57 -15.35 3.56
N HIS A 148 -1.09 -16.57 3.30
CA HIS A 148 -0.27 -17.72 2.92
C HIS A 148 0.43 -17.49 1.57
N ALA A 149 -0.29 -16.99 0.56
CA ALA A 149 0.26 -16.73 -0.77
C ALA A 149 1.40 -15.68 -0.71
N ILE A 150 1.19 -14.58 0.02
CA ILE A 150 2.18 -13.53 0.27
C ILE A 150 3.41 -14.09 0.97
N ALA A 151 3.23 -14.72 2.13
CA ALA A 151 4.34 -15.23 2.95
C ALA A 151 5.15 -16.32 2.24
N ARG A 152 4.49 -17.18 1.46
CA ARG A 152 5.16 -18.20 0.64
C ARG A 152 6.05 -17.56 -0.41
N HIS A 153 5.54 -16.53 -1.11
CA HIS A 153 6.30 -15.80 -2.13
C HIS A 153 7.51 -15.09 -1.50
N ALA A 154 7.31 -14.32 -0.43
CA ALA A 154 8.40 -13.63 0.27
C ALA A 154 9.51 -14.59 0.69
N ARG A 155 9.15 -15.72 1.29
CA ARG A 155 10.09 -16.75 1.76
C ARG A 155 10.87 -17.40 0.62
N SER A 156 10.23 -17.69 -0.52
CA SER A 156 10.89 -18.28 -1.70
C SER A 156 11.94 -17.34 -2.33
N HIS A 157 11.84 -16.02 -2.05
CA HIS A 157 12.82 -15.01 -2.49
C HIS A 157 13.83 -14.64 -1.40
N GLY A 158 13.76 -15.28 -0.21
CA GLY A 158 14.69 -15.04 0.90
C GLY A 158 14.33 -13.81 1.75
N TYR A 159 13.10 -13.31 1.66
CA TYR A 159 12.61 -12.16 2.41
C TYR A 159 11.67 -12.57 3.55
N SER A 160 11.53 -11.71 4.54
CA SER A 160 10.58 -11.88 5.64
C SER A 160 9.43 -10.89 5.54
N VAL A 161 8.25 -11.32 5.97
CA VAL A 161 7.05 -10.48 6.05
C VAL A 161 6.96 -9.88 7.44
N VAL A 162 6.68 -8.59 7.54
CA VAL A 162 6.34 -7.90 8.79
C VAL A 162 5.00 -8.44 9.31
N LYS A 163 4.90 -8.65 10.62
CA LYS A 163 3.74 -9.29 11.23
C LYS A 163 2.91 -8.37 12.12
N GLU A 164 3.48 -7.26 12.53
CA GLU A 164 2.89 -6.29 13.45
C GLU A 164 1.91 -5.36 12.76
N TYR A 165 1.98 -5.30 11.43
CA TYR A 165 1.11 -4.49 10.57
C TYR A 165 0.42 -5.39 9.54
N CYS A 166 -0.76 -4.98 9.11
CA CYS A 166 -1.61 -5.77 8.21
C CYS A 166 -2.45 -4.85 7.33
N GLY A 167 -3.02 -5.37 6.27
CA GLY A 167 -4.09 -4.74 5.54
C GLY A 167 -5.39 -4.70 6.35
N HIS A 168 -6.34 -3.96 5.89
CA HIS A 168 -7.56 -3.67 6.62
C HIS A 168 -8.77 -3.51 5.69
N GLY A 169 -9.96 -3.74 6.22
CA GLY A 169 -11.18 -3.24 5.59
C GLY A 169 -11.13 -1.72 5.44
N ILE A 170 -11.77 -1.20 4.41
CA ILE A 170 -11.77 0.23 4.11
C ILE A 170 -13.13 0.64 3.55
N GLY A 171 -13.50 1.91 3.71
CA GLY A 171 -14.76 2.43 3.22
C GLY A 171 -14.94 3.90 3.50
N GLN A 172 -15.80 4.26 4.43
CA GLN A 172 -15.95 5.62 4.92
C GLN A 172 -14.88 5.97 5.98
N GLU A 173 -14.33 4.93 6.65
CA GLU A 173 -13.17 5.05 7.51
C GLU A 173 -11.95 4.43 6.83
N ILE A 174 -10.73 4.93 7.14
CA ILE A 174 -9.49 4.35 6.62
C ILE A 174 -9.38 2.91 7.09
N HIS A 175 -9.53 2.69 8.40
CA HIS A 175 -9.38 1.37 9.00
C HIS A 175 -10.74 0.82 9.43
N GLU A 176 -11.23 -0.17 8.71
CA GLU A 176 -12.41 -0.98 9.06
C GLU A 176 -11.99 -2.45 9.26
N GLU A 177 -12.88 -3.24 9.86
CA GLU A 177 -12.75 -4.70 9.85
C GLU A 177 -12.99 -5.26 8.42
N PRO A 178 -12.33 -6.38 8.06
CA PRO A 178 -11.45 -7.20 8.87
C PRO A 178 -9.97 -6.80 8.74
N GLN A 179 -9.12 -7.34 9.62
CA GLN A 179 -7.66 -7.33 9.43
C GLN A 179 -7.24 -8.34 8.35
N ILE A 180 -6.36 -7.93 7.44
CA ILE A 180 -5.84 -8.75 6.34
C ILE A 180 -4.38 -9.06 6.63
N LEU A 181 -4.12 -10.15 7.34
CA LEU A 181 -2.75 -10.56 7.67
C LEU A 181 -1.98 -10.99 6.41
N HIS A 182 -0.74 -10.53 6.28
CA HIS A 182 0.15 -10.89 5.16
C HIS A 182 0.92 -12.21 5.40
N TYR A 183 0.47 -13.00 6.38
CA TYR A 183 0.95 -14.33 6.71
C TYR A 183 -0.20 -15.18 7.22
N GLY A 184 -0.03 -16.49 7.24
CA GLY A 184 -1.08 -17.40 7.73
C GLY A 184 -1.02 -18.78 7.10
N HIS A 185 -2.06 -19.56 7.38
CA HIS A 185 -2.25 -20.88 6.84
C HIS A 185 -3.40 -20.88 5.81
N PRO A 186 -3.29 -21.69 4.75
CA PRO A 186 -4.38 -21.77 3.77
C PRO A 186 -5.63 -22.37 4.42
N ASN A 187 -6.78 -22.01 3.87
CA ASN A 187 -8.11 -22.42 4.33
C ASN A 187 -8.44 -22.02 5.80
N THR A 188 -7.85 -20.91 6.30
CA THR A 188 -8.14 -20.39 7.65
C THR A 188 -8.67 -18.96 7.61
N GLY A 189 -9.28 -18.52 8.69
CA GLY A 189 -9.83 -17.18 8.82
C GLY A 189 -11.21 -17.01 8.19
N MET A 190 -11.66 -15.77 8.10
CA MET A 190 -12.97 -15.38 7.55
C MET A 190 -13.08 -15.79 6.09
N VAL A 191 -14.25 -16.22 5.68
CA VAL A 191 -14.57 -16.47 4.25
C VAL A 191 -14.76 -15.14 3.56
N LEU A 192 -14.22 -15.02 2.35
CA LEU A 192 -14.42 -13.86 1.50
C LEU A 192 -15.78 -13.93 0.82
N GLU A 193 -16.52 -12.85 0.91
CA GLU A 193 -17.85 -12.70 0.32
C GLU A 193 -17.85 -11.53 -0.66
N GLU A 194 -18.69 -11.62 -1.69
CA GLU A 194 -18.89 -10.51 -2.63
C GLU A 194 -19.28 -9.22 -1.89
N GLY A 195 -18.71 -8.10 -2.31
CA GLY A 195 -18.91 -6.79 -1.69
C GLY A 195 -17.92 -6.45 -0.56
N MET A 196 -17.08 -7.39 -0.12
CA MET A 196 -15.98 -7.05 0.80
C MET A 196 -14.96 -6.16 0.09
N VAL A 197 -14.53 -5.08 0.77
CA VAL A 197 -13.49 -4.18 0.27
C VAL A 197 -12.43 -4.01 1.35
N PHE A 198 -11.14 -4.20 0.96
CA PHE A 198 -10.01 -4.15 1.87
C PHE A 198 -8.70 -3.85 1.14
N THR A 199 -7.65 -3.54 1.90
CA THR A 199 -6.30 -3.33 1.38
C THR A 199 -5.48 -4.63 1.41
N ILE A 200 -4.55 -4.76 0.47
CA ILE A 200 -3.49 -5.77 0.47
C ILE A 200 -2.18 -5.02 0.32
N GLU A 201 -1.36 -5.01 1.38
CA GLU A 201 -0.24 -4.09 1.55
C GLU A 201 1.01 -4.74 2.20
N PRO A 202 1.51 -5.86 1.69
CA PRO A 202 2.60 -6.57 2.34
C PRO A 202 3.89 -5.74 2.42
N MET A 203 4.46 -5.69 3.62
CA MET A 203 5.78 -5.11 3.90
C MET A 203 6.79 -6.24 3.97
N LEU A 204 7.77 -6.24 3.05
CA LEU A 204 8.83 -7.23 2.97
C LEU A 204 10.15 -6.62 3.46
N ASN A 205 10.77 -7.29 4.45
CA ASN A 205 12.10 -6.93 4.92
C ASN A 205 13.18 -7.78 4.25
N GLN A 206 14.27 -7.14 3.84
CA GLN A 206 15.46 -7.81 3.29
C GLN A 206 16.12 -8.74 4.33
N GLY A 207 15.93 -8.46 5.61
CA GLY A 207 16.48 -9.20 6.72
C GLY A 207 15.42 -9.94 7.55
N LYS A 208 15.50 -9.75 8.87
CA LYS A 208 14.58 -10.36 9.84
C LYS A 208 13.24 -9.63 9.90
N PRO A 209 12.14 -10.30 10.30
CA PRO A 209 10.83 -9.66 10.38
C PRO A 209 10.70 -8.66 11.55
N ALA A 210 11.60 -8.69 12.52
CA ALA A 210 11.49 -7.88 13.73
C ALA A 210 11.58 -6.38 13.45
N ILE A 211 10.70 -5.64 14.06
CA ILE A 211 10.60 -4.18 13.96
C ILE A 211 11.23 -3.46 15.15
N ARG A 212 11.43 -2.16 15.00
CA ARG A 212 11.75 -1.21 16.06
C ARG A 212 10.93 0.06 15.83
N GLN A 213 10.22 0.49 16.85
CA GLN A 213 9.48 1.76 16.88
C GLN A 213 9.78 2.43 18.21
N GLN A 214 10.03 3.74 18.19
CA GLN A 214 10.16 4.53 19.41
C GLN A 214 8.75 4.83 19.98
N PRO A 215 8.59 4.91 21.28
CA PRO A 215 7.35 5.38 21.87
C PRO A 215 7.00 6.78 21.32
N ASP A 216 5.74 6.99 21.02
CA ASP A 216 5.18 8.27 20.54
C ASP A 216 5.72 8.78 19.19
N GLU A 217 6.46 7.95 18.44
CA GLU A 217 6.92 8.25 17.09
C GLU A 217 6.11 7.46 16.05
N TRP A 218 5.92 8.08 14.87
CA TRP A 218 5.22 7.44 13.74
C TRP A 218 6.09 6.39 13.03
N PRO A 219 7.36 6.68 12.67
CA PRO A 219 8.13 5.79 11.81
C PRO A 219 8.42 4.44 12.47
N VAL A 220 8.19 3.39 11.70
CA VAL A 220 8.51 2.00 12.07
C VAL A 220 9.73 1.56 11.27
N TYR A 221 10.73 1.03 11.94
CA TYR A 221 12.00 0.64 11.32
C TYR A 221 12.22 -0.87 11.37
N THR A 222 12.98 -1.38 10.39
CA THR A 222 13.57 -2.71 10.52
C THR A 222 14.54 -2.72 11.69
N ARG A 223 14.47 -3.75 12.55
CA ARG A 223 15.35 -3.83 13.73
C ARG A 223 16.82 -4.04 13.37
N ASP A 224 17.10 -4.66 12.25
CA ASP A 224 18.45 -4.97 11.77
C ASP A 224 19.03 -3.90 10.81
N GLY A 225 18.29 -2.83 10.54
CA GLY A 225 18.70 -1.71 9.69
C GLY A 225 18.73 -2.03 8.19
N LYS A 226 18.23 -3.21 7.78
CA LYS A 226 18.16 -3.60 6.37
C LYS A 226 16.92 -3.00 5.69
N LEU A 227 16.91 -2.99 4.35
CA LEU A 227 15.83 -2.42 3.56
C LEU A 227 14.48 -3.09 3.81
N SER A 228 13.41 -2.30 3.69
CA SER A 228 12.02 -2.74 3.63
C SER A 228 11.35 -2.15 2.40
N ALA A 229 10.42 -2.89 1.80
CA ALA A 229 9.61 -2.42 0.67
C ALA A 229 8.16 -2.85 0.83
N GLN A 230 7.24 -1.97 0.45
CA GLN A 230 5.79 -2.16 0.48
C GLN A 230 5.18 -1.77 -0.85
N PHE A 231 4.12 -2.47 -1.22
CA PHE A 231 3.16 -2.07 -2.25
C PHE A 231 1.76 -2.37 -1.76
N GLU A 232 0.82 -1.57 -2.21
CA GLU A 232 -0.55 -1.69 -1.76
C GLU A 232 -1.56 -1.39 -2.86
N HIS A 233 -2.65 -2.15 -2.81
CA HIS A 233 -3.89 -1.83 -3.50
C HIS A 233 -5.11 -2.03 -2.61
N THR A 234 -6.11 -1.15 -2.79
CA THR A 234 -7.49 -1.39 -2.36
C THR A 234 -8.17 -2.29 -3.38
N VAL A 235 -8.77 -3.38 -2.90
CA VAL A 235 -9.46 -4.38 -3.74
C VAL A 235 -10.87 -4.64 -3.26
N ALA A 236 -11.76 -4.99 -4.20
CA ALA A 236 -13.12 -5.44 -3.92
C ALA A 236 -13.31 -6.89 -4.36
N VAL A 237 -13.95 -7.70 -3.52
CA VAL A 237 -14.38 -9.05 -3.89
C VAL A 237 -15.61 -8.94 -4.77
N THR A 238 -15.57 -9.50 -5.96
CA THR A 238 -16.68 -9.54 -6.91
C THR A 238 -17.34 -10.92 -6.93
N GLY A 239 -18.44 -11.08 -7.63
CA GLY A 239 -19.11 -12.38 -7.79
C GLY A 239 -18.26 -13.42 -8.54
N SER A 240 -17.24 -12.99 -9.32
CA SER A 240 -16.38 -13.85 -10.15
C SER A 240 -14.92 -13.90 -9.69
N GLY A 241 -14.47 -12.94 -8.86
CA GLY A 241 -13.06 -12.85 -8.48
C GLY A 241 -12.73 -11.61 -7.68
N VAL A 242 -11.88 -10.74 -8.24
CA VAL A 242 -11.38 -9.52 -7.61
C VAL A 242 -11.33 -8.36 -8.58
N ARG A 243 -11.73 -7.19 -8.13
CA ARG A 243 -11.51 -5.91 -8.81
C ARG A 243 -10.52 -5.07 -8.01
N VAL A 244 -9.49 -4.54 -8.68
CA VAL A 244 -8.53 -3.62 -8.06
C VAL A 244 -9.04 -2.20 -8.26
N LEU A 245 -9.40 -1.52 -7.18
CA LEU A 245 -10.00 -0.18 -7.23
C LEU A 245 -8.97 0.93 -7.44
N THR A 246 -7.71 0.68 -7.07
CA THR A 246 -6.58 1.63 -7.16
C THR A 246 -5.58 1.28 -8.27
N LEU A 247 -6.00 0.49 -9.27
CA LEU A 247 -5.12 0.11 -10.39
C LEU A 247 -4.63 1.36 -11.14
N ARG A 248 -3.33 1.46 -11.32
CA ARG A 248 -2.69 2.65 -11.92
C ARG A 248 -2.76 2.62 -13.45
N PRO A 249 -2.83 3.78 -14.12
CA PRO A 249 -2.74 3.87 -15.57
C PRO A 249 -1.44 3.20 -16.08
N GLY A 250 -1.58 2.26 -17.02
CA GLY A 250 -0.44 1.53 -17.57
C GLY A 250 0.08 0.37 -16.72
N GLU A 251 -0.42 0.18 -15.50
CA GLU A 251 -0.09 -0.98 -14.69
C GLU A 251 -0.73 -2.25 -15.26
N THR A 252 0.10 -3.27 -15.45
CA THR A 252 -0.39 -4.58 -15.93
C THR A 252 -0.57 -5.51 -14.73
N PRO A 253 -1.80 -5.95 -14.44
CA PRO A 253 -2.07 -6.93 -13.39
C PRO A 253 -1.26 -8.22 -13.59
N LEU A 254 -0.69 -8.78 -12.52
CA LEU A 254 0.02 -10.06 -12.56
C LEU A 254 -0.91 -11.28 -12.31
N CYS A 255 -2.23 -11.05 -12.28
CA CYS A 255 -3.26 -12.08 -12.20
C CYS A 255 -4.52 -11.60 -12.94
N ALA A 256 -5.49 -12.49 -13.11
CA ALA A 256 -6.80 -12.10 -13.61
C ALA A 256 -7.52 -11.20 -12.59
N VAL A 257 -8.01 -10.05 -13.07
CA VAL A 257 -8.83 -9.11 -12.30
C VAL A 257 -10.05 -8.75 -13.14
N ASP A 258 -11.18 -8.47 -12.47
CA ASP A 258 -12.38 -8.04 -13.15
C ASP A 258 -12.24 -6.60 -13.65
N ALA A 259 -12.93 -6.28 -14.73
CA ALA A 259 -12.88 -4.96 -15.34
C ALA A 259 -13.33 -3.84 -14.38
N ALA A 260 -12.81 -2.66 -14.61
CA ALA A 260 -13.10 -1.47 -13.84
C ALA A 260 -14.57 -1.00 -14.03
#